data_b7c2a4143dcb64ac8ecc45258e451a09
#
_entry.id   b7c2a4143dcb64ac8ecc45258e451a09
#
_cell.length_a   1.000
_cell.length_b   1.000
_cell.length_c   1.000
_cell.angle_alpha   90.00
_cell.angle_beta   90.00
_cell.angle_gamma   90.00
#
_symmetry.space_group_name_H-M   'P 1'
#
loop_
_entity.id
_entity.type
_entity.pdbx_description
1 polymer ?
#
loop_
_entity_poly.entity_id
_entity_poly.type
_entity_poly.pdbx_seq_one_letter_code
_entity_poly.pdbx_strand_id
1 'polypeptide(L)'
;MEQQKTETRSITAEQRKRVEEVCFRSLALIGRNCEYLEQHFDRTGADESTRQAVADIDTAAIQLDRTLTEAITLLEFLHEDTKPQLYPIDLCELLQQVSAQSDMIRAQLGVDIRLDYGGCTTCCVMADRRDAELLCLHLLSNALHASREGGSVCIALRRTESGWQ
;
A
#
# COMPACT_ATOMS: atom_id res chain seq x y z
N MET A 1 -28.10 -16.54 -35.37
CA MET A 1 -27.92 -16.28 -33.94
C MET A 1 -26.54 -15.64 -33.79
N GLU A 2 -26.50 -14.32 -33.87
CA GLU A 2 -25.27 -13.51 -33.73
C GLU A 2 -24.89 -13.43 -32.24
N GLN A 3 -23.73 -13.93 -31.93
CA GLN A 3 -23.10 -13.72 -30.62
C GLN A 3 -22.70 -12.26 -30.54
N GLN A 4 -23.42 -11.47 -29.77
CA GLN A 4 -23.01 -10.15 -29.32
C GLN A 4 -21.75 -10.30 -28.47
N LYS A 5 -20.61 -10.09 -29.11
CA LYS A 5 -19.33 -9.90 -28.45
C LYS A 5 -19.43 -8.58 -27.66
N THR A 6 -19.64 -8.69 -26.37
CA THR A 6 -19.55 -7.56 -25.46
C THR A 6 -18.09 -7.10 -25.48
N GLU A 7 -17.78 -6.07 -26.27
CA GLU A 7 -16.51 -5.37 -26.20
C GLU A 7 -16.41 -4.73 -24.82
N THR A 8 -15.77 -5.42 -23.89
CA THR A 8 -15.34 -4.81 -22.65
C THR A 8 -14.29 -3.77 -23.05
N ARG A 9 -14.67 -2.48 -23.07
CA ARG A 9 -13.75 -1.37 -23.26
C ARG A 9 -12.74 -1.41 -22.11
N SER A 10 -11.58 -1.99 -22.35
CA SER A 10 -10.48 -1.94 -21.41
C SER A 10 -10.00 -0.49 -21.31
N ILE A 11 -9.92 0.03 -20.09
CA ILE A 11 -9.33 1.33 -19.81
C ILE A 11 -7.85 1.26 -20.24
N THR A 12 -7.41 2.21 -21.08
CA THR A 12 -6.00 2.23 -21.52
C THR A 12 -5.07 2.57 -20.34
N ALA A 13 -3.81 2.13 -20.43
CA ALA A 13 -2.80 2.45 -19.42
C ALA A 13 -2.66 3.98 -19.19
N GLU A 14 -2.79 4.77 -20.24
CA GLU A 14 -2.75 6.23 -20.18
C GLU A 14 -3.96 6.83 -19.44
N GLN A 15 -5.16 6.30 -19.71
CA GLN A 15 -6.37 6.71 -19.00
C GLN A 15 -6.30 6.38 -17.51
N ARG A 16 -5.79 5.20 -17.18
CA ARG A 16 -5.57 4.77 -15.80
C ARG A 16 -4.60 5.71 -15.08
N LYS A 17 -3.42 5.97 -15.65
CA LYS A 17 -2.42 6.87 -15.09
C LYS A 17 -2.97 8.28 -14.87
N ARG A 18 -3.79 8.76 -15.79
CA ARG A 18 -4.42 10.09 -15.66
C ARG A 18 -5.43 10.15 -14.52
N VAL A 19 -6.24 9.10 -14.33
CA VAL A 19 -7.17 8.99 -13.21
C VAL A 19 -6.39 8.96 -11.89
N GLU A 20 -5.36 8.14 -11.82
CA GLU A 20 -4.45 8.02 -10.69
C GLU A 20 -3.88 9.38 -10.29
N GLU A 21 -3.24 10.10 -11.23
CA GLU A 21 -2.65 11.42 -10.98
C GLU A 21 -3.68 12.43 -10.45
N VAL A 22 -4.90 12.45 -11.02
CA VAL A 22 -5.95 13.38 -10.59
C VAL A 22 -6.43 13.02 -9.18
N CYS A 23 -6.67 11.75 -8.90
CA CYS A 23 -7.17 11.30 -7.61
C CYS A 23 -6.15 11.57 -6.49
N PHE A 24 -4.90 11.16 -6.66
CA PHE A 24 -3.86 11.39 -5.65
C PHE A 24 -3.60 12.87 -5.41
N ARG A 25 -3.60 13.70 -6.48
CA ARG A 25 -3.47 15.14 -6.32
C ARG A 25 -4.62 15.74 -5.52
N SER A 26 -5.84 15.28 -5.76
CA SER A 26 -7.03 15.76 -5.04
C SER A 26 -7.00 15.35 -3.57
N LEU A 27 -6.64 14.11 -3.26
CA LEU A 27 -6.50 13.61 -1.90
C LEU A 27 -5.39 14.35 -1.13
N ALA A 28 -4.23 14.56 -1.76
CA ALA A 28 -3.16 15.37 -1.17
C ALA A 28 -3.56 16.83 -0.91
N LEU A 29 -4.45 17.39 -1.73
CA LEU A 29 -5.00 18.73 -1.49
C LEU A 29 -5.96 18.73 -0.29
N ILE A 30 -6.81 17.70 -0.16
CA ILE A 30 -7.72 17.54 0.99
C ILE A 30 -6.90 17.44 2.27
N GLY A 31 -5.92 16.53 2.36
CA GLY A 31 -5.08 16.36 3.54
C GLY A 31 -4.38 17.66 3.97
N ARG A 32 -3.76 18.40 3.01
CA ARG A 32 -3.15 19.70 3.32
C ARG A 32 -4.14 20.75 3.85
N ASN A 33 -5.36 20.74 3.35
CA ASN A 33 -6.38 21.65 3.85
C ASN A 33 -6.87 21.26 5.25
N CYS A 34 -6.98 19.96 5.56
CA CYS A 34 -7.28 19.48 6.89
C CYS A 34 -6.18 19.90 7.88
N GLU A 35 -4.92 19.67 7.55
CA GLU A 35 -3.76 20.10 8.35
C GLU A 35 -3.73 21.62 8.57
N TYR A 36 -3.99 22.40 7.53
CA TYR A 36 -4.10 23.86 7.66
C TYR A 36 -5.24 24.28 8.61
N LEU A 37 -6.40 23.64 8.50
CA LEU A 37 -7.55 23.92 9.37
C LEU A 37 -7.26 23.55 10.83
N GLU A 38 -6.62 22.42 11.10
CA GLU A 38 -6.20 22.02 12.44
C GLU A 38 -5.27 23.06 13.07
N GLN A 39 -4.22 23.47 12.35
CA GLN A 39 -3.30 24.53 12.80
C GLN A 39 -4.00 25.88 13.02
N HIS A 40 -5.02 26.18 12.20
CA HIS A 40 -5.82 27.39 12.38
C HIS A 40 -6.69 27.32 13.63
N PHE A 41 -7.32 26.19 13.90
CA PHE A 41 -8.14 25.95 15.07
C PHE A 41 -7.36 26.00 16.38
N ASP A 42 -6.09 25.59 16.35
CA ASP A 42 -5.22 25.70 17.51
C ASP A 42 -4.92 27.15 17.90
N ARG A 43 -4.93 28.07 16.93
CA ARG A 43 -4.68 29.50 17.13
C ARG A 43 -5.93 30.31 17.48
N THR A 44 -7.06 29.99 16.86
CA THR A 44 -8.29 30.79 16.93
C THR A 44 -9.36 30.17 17.83
N GLY A 45 -9.22 28.91 18.16
CA GLY A 45 -10.25 28.10 18.79
C GLY A 45 -11.32 27.65 17.78
N ALA A 46 -11.75 26.43 17.88
CA ALA A 46 -12.92 25.89 17.19
C ALA A 46 -13.69 25.05 18.17
N ASP A 47 -15.01 24.92 17.95
CA ASP A 47 -15.82 23.98 18.72
C ASP A 47 -15.44 22.53 18.39
N GLU A 48 -15.70 21.63 19.33
CA GLU A 48 -15.33 20.22 19.22
C GLU A 48 -15.95 19.54 18.00
N SER A 49 -17.17 19.95 17.64
CA SER A 49 -17.87 19.37 16.48
C SER A 49 -17.19 19.72 15.15
N THR A 50 -16.64 20.93 15.06
CA THR A 50 -15.89 21.37 13.88
C THR A 50 -14.54 20.65 13.78
N ARG A 51 -13.82 20.47 14.89
CA ARG A 51 -12.57 19.69 14.93
C ARG A 51 -12.81 18.24 14.52
N GLN A 52 -13.86 17.62 15.06
CA GLN A 52 -14.22 16.25 14.73
C GLN A 52 -14.57 16.11 13.24
N ALA A 53 -15.30 17.06 12.65
CA ALA A 53 -15.64 17.01 11.24
C ALA A 53 -14.39 17.08 10.33
N VAL A 54 -13.36 17.87 10.69
CA VAL A 54 -12.10 17.93 9.95
C VAL A 54 -11.32 16.63 10.09
N ALA A 55 -11.24 16.07 11.29
CA ALA A 55 -10.60 14.77 11.52
C ALA A 55 -11.30 13.63 10.77
N ASP A 56 -12.62 13.65 10.66
CA ASP A 56 -13.40 12.68 9.88
C ASP A 56 -13.12 12.82 8.37
N ILE A 57 -12.97 14.04 7.85
CA ILE A 57 -12.61 14.29 6.46
C ILE A 57 -11.20 13.78 6.17
N ASP A 58 -10.24 14.06 7.03
CA ASP A 58 -8.85 13.59 6.88
C ASP A 58 -8.79 12.06 6.90
N THR A 59 -9.47 11.44 7.85
CA THR A 59 -9.60 9.98 7.93
C THR A 59 -10.21 9.39 6.66
N ALA A 60 -11.27 10.00 6.13
CA ALA A 60 -11.90 9.55 4.88
C ALA A 60 -10.97 9.71 3.66
N ALA A 61 -10.18 10.78 3.61
CA ALA A 61 -9.19 11.00 2.55
C ALA A 61 -8.09 9.93 2.57
N ILE A 62 -7.57 9.60 3.74
CA ILE A 62 -6.57 8.53 3.93
C ILE A 62 -7.14 7.17 3.52
N GLN A 63 -8.38 6.85 3.88
CA GLN A 63 -9.05 5.60 3.48
C GLN A 63 -9.25 5.52 1.97
N LEU A 64 -9.62 6.63 1.33
CA LEU A 64 -9.77 6.71 -0.12
C LEU A 64 -8.44 6.53 -0.85
N ASP A 65 -7.38 7.17 -0.37
CA ASP A 65 -6.02 7.02 -0.92
C ASP A 65 -5.60 5.55 -0.92
N ARG A 66 -5.78 4.89 0.21
CA ARG A 66 -5.50 3.46 0.36
C ARG A 66 -6.32 2.61 -0.60
N THR A 67 -7.65 2.81 -0.64
CA THR A 67 -8.55 2.02 -1.50
C THR A 67 -8.21 2.21 -2.98
N LEU A 68 -7.86 3.42 -3.39
CA LEU A 68 -7.41 3.73 -4.74
C LEU A 68 -6.11 3.01 -5.09
N THR A 69 -5.13 3.06 -4.21
CA THR A 69 -3.85 2.38 -4.37
C THR A 69 -4.05 0.87 -4.53
N GLU A 70 -4.87 0.27 -3.66
CA GLU A 70 -5.22 -1.15 -3.75
C GLU A 70 -5.92 -1.50 -5.07
N ALA A 71 -6.89 -0.68 -5.50
CA ALA A 71 -7.62 -0.89 -6.75
C ALA A 71 -6.73 -0.75 -7.98
N ILE A 72 -5.84 0.24 -8.02
CA ILE A 72 -4.90 0.45 -9.13
C ILE A 72 -3.94 -0.73 -9.25
N THR A 73 -3.37 -1.18 -8.13
CA THR A 73 -2.47 -2.33 -8.10
C THR A 73 -3.17 -3.61 -8.57
N LEU A 74 -4.41 -3.84 -8.11
CA LEU A 74 -5.20 -4.98 -8.57
C LEU A 74 -5.47 -4.91 -10.08
N LEU A 75 -5.80 -3.73 -10.61
CA LEU A 75 -5.99 -3.52 -12.04
C LEU A 75 -4.72 -3.75 -12.84
N GLU A 76 -3.56 -3.36 -12.33
CA GLU A 76 -2.26 -3.66 -12.94
C GLU A 76 -2.01 -5.16 -13.01
N PHE A 77 -2.27 -5.86 -11.93
CA PHE A 77 -2.12 -7.32 -11.85
C PHE A 77 -3.06 -8.05 -12.82
N LEU A 78 -4.29 -7.58 -13.00
CA LEU A 78 -5.28 -8.20 -13.88
C LEU A 78 -5.08 -7.88 -15.37
N HIS A 79 -4.35 -6.81 -15.72
CA HIS A 79 -4.16 -6.39 -17.12
C HIS A 79 -2.85 -6.88 -17.73
N GLU A 80 -1.94 -7.43 -16.95
CA GLU A 80 -0.72 -8.01 -17.49
C GLU A 80 -0.99 -9.43 -18.00
N ASP A 81 -1.28 -9.55 -19.32
CA ASP A 81 -1.27 -10.82 -20.08
C ASP A 81 0.12 -11.49 -20.12
N THR A 82 1.10 -10.95 -19.40
CA THR A 82 2.45 -11.49 -19.30
C THR A 82 2.47 -12.65 -18.31
N LYS A 83 2.83 -13.83 -18.81
CA LYS A 83 3.09 -14.98 -17.94
C LYS A 83 4.19 -14.59 -16.94
N PRO A 84 4.00 -14.85 -15.62
CA PRO A 84 4.99 -14.53 -14.61
C PRO A 84 6.35 -15.15 -14.98
N GLN A 85 7.40 -14.35 -14.92
CA GLN A 85 8.76 -14.80 -15.20
C GLN A 85 9.40 -15.27 -13.91
N LEU A 86 9.41 -16.58 -13.71
CA LEU A 86 9.94 -17.19 -12.48
C LEU A 86 11.47 -17.24 -12.52
N TYR A 87 12.09 -16.51 -11.61
CA TYR A 87 13.54 -16.54 -11.36
C TYR A 87 13.81 -16.90 -9.90
N PRO A 88 14.99 -17.43 -9.58
CA PRO A 88 15.39 -17.59 -8.19
C PRO A 88 15.58 -16.20 -7.57
N ILE A 89 14.80 -15.91 -6.53
CA ILE A 89 14.91 -14.68 -5.74
C ILE A 89 15.19 -15.02 -4.29
N ASP A 90 15.94 -14.18 -3.59
CA ASP A 90 16.15 -14.30 -2.15
C ASP A 90 15.12 -13.45 -1.41
N LEU A 91 14.19 -14.12 -0.71
CA LEU A 91 13.16 -13.43 0.07
C LEU A 91 13.75 -12.62 1.23
N CYS A 92 14.88 -13.00 1.81
CA CYS A 92 15.50 -12.20 2.87
C CYS A 92 15.94 -10.84 2.33
N GLU A 93 16.58 -10.82 1.14
CA GLU A 93 16.98 -9.58 0.48
C GLU A 93 15.75 -8.75 0.07
N LEU A 94 14.73 -9.39 -0.52
CA LEU A 94 13.50 -8.72 -0.95
C LEU A 94 12.80 -8.03 0.24
N LEU A 95 12.62 -8.73 1.35
CA LEU A 95 11.95 -8.18 2.53
C LEU A 95 12.74 -7.05 3.20
N GLN A 96 14.08 -7.09 3.15
CA GLN A 96 14.90 -5.96 3.59
C GLN A 96 14.65 -4.73 2.73
N GLN A 97 14.60 -4.89 1.39
CA GLN A 97 14.33 -3.79 0.47
C GLN A 97 12.92 -3.21 0.68
N VAL A 98 11.91 -4.06 0.79
CA VAL A 98 10.52 -3.66 1.06
C VAL A 98 10.39 -2.93 2.40
N SER A 99 11.07 -3.40 3.44
CA SER A 99 11.11 -2.73 4.75
C SER A 99 11.74 -1.34 4.63
N ALA A 100 12.85 -1.21 3.92
CA ALA A 100 13.53 0.08 3.72
C ALA A 100 12.68 1.07 2.90
N GLN A 101 11.96 0.61 1.88
CA GLN A 101 11.03 1.44 1.11
C GLN A 101 9.86 1.97 1.99
N SER A 102 9.51 1.25 3.03
CA SER A 102 8.42 1.62 3.95
C SER A 102 8.85 2.53 5.10
N ASP A 103 10.12 2.94 5.18
CA ASP A 103 10.66 3.74 6.30
C ASP A 103 9.95 5.09 6.47
N MET A 104 9.52 5.73 5.38
CA MET A 104 8.80 6.99 5.44
C MET A 104 7.40 6.81 6.06
N ILE A 105 6.67 5.78 5.63
CA ILE A 105 5.34 5.44 6.18
C ILE A 105 5.47 5.04 7.65
N ARG A 106 6.47 4.22 7.98
CA ARG A 106 6.80 3.82 9.34
C ARG A 106 7.00 5.02 10.26
N ALA A 107 7.79 6.01 9.81
CA ALA A 107 8.07 7.21 10.57
C ALA A 107 6.81 8.08 10.79
N GLN A 108 5.94 8.19 9.79
CA GLN A 108 4.68 8.92 9.88
C GLN A 108 3.68 8.27 10.85
N LEU A 109 3.60 6.94 10.83
CA LEU A 109 2.67 6.18 11.67
C LEU A 109 3.23 5.88 13.08
N GLY A 110 4.50 6.16 13.33
CA GLY A 110 5.14 5.82 14.60
C GLY A 110 5.18 4.31 14.89
N VAL A 111 5.19 3.46 13.84
CA VAL A 111 5.17 1.99 13.95
C VAL A 111 6.54 1.42 13.63
N ASP A 112 7.01 0.45 14.42
CA ASP A 112 8.28 -0.23 14.18
C ASP A 112 8.13 -1.46 13.29
N ILE A 113 9.14 -1.76 12.44
CA ILE A 113 9.18 -2.96 11.59
C ILE A 113 10.31 -3.87 12.09
N ARG A 114 9.98 -5.13 12.35
CA ARG A 114 10.95 -6.16 12.75
C ARG A 114 10.98 -7.27 11.71
N LEU A 115 12.20 -7.65 11.31
CA LEU A 115 12.43 -8.76 10.39
C LEU A 115 12.96 -9.96 11.20
N ASP A 116 12.28 -11.10 11.12
CA ASP A 116 12.65 -12.34 11.79
C ASP A 116 12.72 -13.48 10.79
N TYR A 117 13.91 -13.87 10.42
CA TYR A 117 14.17 -14.94 9.45
C TYR A 117 14.43 -16.31 10.08
N GLY A 118 14.19 -16.47 11.39
CA GLY A 118 14.37 -17.74 12.11
C GLY A 118 15.81 -18.29 12.02
N GLY A 119 16.81 -17.41 11.92
CA GLY A 119 18.22 -17.78 11.76
C GLY A 119 18.65 -18.11 10.33
N CYS A 120 17.76 -17.99 9.32
CA CYS A 120 18.13 -18.13 7.92
C CYS A 120 18.83 -16.88 7.41
N THR A 121 19.92 -17.05 6.68
CA THR A 121 20.63 -15.95 6.01
C THR A 121 20.19 -15.74 4.57
N THR A 122 19.64 -16.78 3.95
CA THR A 122 19.15 -16.78 2.57
C THR A 122 17.89 -17.63 2.47
N CYS A 123 16.92 -17.18 1.68
CA CYS A 123 15.68 -17.90 1.42
C CYS A 123 15.33 -17.81 -0.06
N CYS A 124 15.90 -18.72 -0.87
CA CYS A 124 15.67 -18.75 -2.32
C CYS A 124 14.33 -19.41 -2.66
N VAL A 125 13.53 -18.72 -3.46
CA VAL A 125 12.27 -19.22 -4.05
C VAL A 125 12.22 -18.90 -5.54
N MET A 126 11.43 -19.66 -6.30
CA MET A 126 11.15 -19.36 -7.69
C MET A 126 9.92 -18.48 -7.76
N ALA A 127 10.10 -17.19 -8.07
CA ALA A 127 9.00 -16.25 -8.19
C ALA A 127 9.30 -15.17 -9.24
N ASP A 128 8.25 -14.48 -9.67
CA ASP A 128 8.43 -13.20 -10.36
C ASP A 128 8.74 -12.14 -9.30
N ARG A 129 9.90 -11.47 -9.47
CA ARG A 129 10.40 -10.51 -8.48
C ARG A 129 9.44 -9.35 -8.26
N ARG A 130 8.86 -8.83 -9.36
CA ARG A 130 7.93 -7.71 -9.31
C ARG A 130 6.65 -8.08 -8.55
N ASP A 131 6.08 -9.23 -8.86
CA ASP A 131 4.87 -9.71 -8.19
C ASP A 131 5.10 -9.97 -6.71
N ALA A 132 6.25 -10.57 -6.37
CA ALA A 132 6.64 -10.83 -4.99
C ALA A 132 6.86 -9.51 -4.21
N GLU A 133 7.50 -8.52 -4.82
CA GLU A 133 7.73 -7.19 -4.22
C GLU A 133 6.40 -6.47 -3.97
N LEU A 134 5.51 -6.42 -4.97
CA LEU A 134 4.19 -5.82 -4.85
C LEU A 134 3.36 -6.49 -3.73
N LEU A 135 3.35 -7.83 -3.69
CA LEU A 135 2.65 -8.57 -2.65
C LEU A 135 3.17 -8.20 -1.26
N CYS A 136 4.49 -8.21 -1.08
CA CYS A 136 5.11 -7.88 0.20
C CYS A 136 4.83 -6.43 0.63
N LEU A 137 4.91 -5.47 -0.29
CA LEU A 137 4.58 -4.07 -0.04
C LEU A 137 3.12 -3.91 0.40
N HIS A 138 2.19 -4.58 -0.26
CA HIS A 138 0.77 -4.54 0.11
C HIS A 138 0.51 -5.13 1.49
N LEU A 139 1.06 -6.30 1.76
CA LEU A 139 0.88 -6.93 3.08
C LEU A 139 1.47 -6.07 4.19
N LEU A 140 2.65 -5.49 3.96
CA LEU A 140 3.31 -4.62 4.92
C LEU A 140 2.53 -3.32 5.12
N SER A 141 2.10 -2.67 4.05
CA SER A 141 1.26 -1.45 4.12
C SER A 141 -0.01 -1.70 4.92
N ASN A 142 -0.72 -2.80 4.65
CA ASN A 142 -1.91 -3.19 5.40
C ASN A 142 -1.62 -3.41 6.89
N ALA A 143 -0.52 -4.06 7.21
CA ALA A 143 -0.13 -4.31 8.60
C ALA A 143 0.25 -3.00 9.33
N LEU A 144 0.97 -2.09 8.67
CA LEU A 144 1.35 -0.80 9.23
C LEU A 144 0.11 0.06 9.55
N HIS A 145 -0.83 0.17 8.60
CA HIS A 145 -2.07 0.95 8.81
C HIS A 145 -3.01 0.32 9.86
N ALA A 146 -2.98 -1.00 10.03
CA ALA A 146 -3.75 -1.68 11.08
C ALA A 146 -3.10 -1.57 12.46
N SER A 147 -1.84 -1.15 12.53
CA SER A 147 -1.10 -1.01 13.79
C SER A 147 -1.44 0.31 14.49
N ARG A 148 -1.35 0.28 15.82
CA ARG A 148 -1.50 1.50 16.64
C ARG A 148 -0.17 2.25 16.67
N GLU A 149 -0.20 3.55 16.87
CA GLU A 149 0.98 4.36 17.16
C GLU A 149 1.80 3.77 18.31
N GLY A 150 3.13 3.70 18.15
CA GLY A 150 4.02 3.00 19.07
C GLY A 150 3.99 1.47 18.99
N GLY A 151 3.21 0.90 18.05
CA GLY A 151 3.14 -0.53 17.80
C GLY A 151 4.33 -1.07 16.99
N SER A 152 4.29 -2.37 16.70
CA SER A 152 5.29 -3.01 15.83
C SER A 152 4.66 -4.05 14.91
N VAL A 153 5.14 -4.09 13.66
CA VAL A 153 4.85 -5.13 12.67
C VAL A 153 6.04 -6.07 12.59
N CYS A 154 5.80 -7.37 12.68
CA CYS A 154 6.83 -8.38 12.51
C CYS A 154 6.63 -9.12 11.19
N ILE A 155 7.65 -9.09 10.32
CA ILE A 155 7.72 -9.91 9.12
C ILE A 155 8.59 -11.11 9.46
N ALA A 156 8.00 -12.31 9.43
CA ALA A 156 8.70 -13.54 9.78
C ALA A 156 8.78 -14.50 8.60
N LEU A 157 9.97 -15.06 8.34
CA LEU A 157 10.14 -16.19 7.44
C LEU A 157 10.30 -17.47 8.27
N ARG A 158 9.52 -18.48 7.93
CA ARG A 158 9.56 -19.79 8.61
C ARG A 158 9.66 -20.90 7.56
N ARG A 159 10.56 -21.82 7.78
CA ARG A 159 10.66 -23.02 6.96
C ARG A 159 9.62 -24.03 7.44
N THR A 160 8.82 -24.54 6.51
CA THR A 160 7.87 -25.62 6.73
C THR A 160 8.26 -26.86 5.94
N GLU A 161 7.60 -27.98 6.14
CA GLU A 161 7.82 -29.23 5.37
C GLU A 161 7.50 -29.03 3.87
N SER A 162 6.59 -28.12 3.54
CA SER A 162 6.14 -27.84 2.17
C SER A 162 6.84 -26.64 1.51
N GLY A 163 7.72 -25.93 2.23
CA GLY A 163 8.40 -24.75 1.71
C GLY A 163 8.60 -23.65 2.75
N TRP A 164 8.48 -22.41 2.32
CA TRP A 164 8.61 -21.22 3.15
C TRP A 164 7.24 -20.59 3.42
N GLN A 165 7.09 -20.06 4.59
CA GLN A 165 5.93 -19.29 5.04
C GLN A 165 6.39 -17.97 5.62
#